data_4b2b6cce57362a8036ec3d14344d4b5b
#
_entry.id   4b2b6cce57362a8036ec3d14344d4b5b
#
_cell.length_a   1.000
_cell.length_b   1.000
_cell.length_c   1.000
_cell.angle_alpha   90.00
_cell.angle_beta   90.00
_cell.angle_gamma   90.00
#
_symmetry.space_group_name_H-M   'P 1'
#
loop_
_entity.id
_entity.type
_entity.pdbx_description
1 polymer ?
#
loop_
_entity_poly.entity_id
_entity_poly.type
_entity_poly.pdbx_seq_one_letter_code
_entity_poly.pdbx_strand_id
1 'polypeptide(L)'
;MKTIIAFSCILCLTIAQKLPGSDNSMATLCLGHHAVPNGTLVKTITDDQIEVTNATELVQSSSTGRICNSPHRILDGKNCTLIDALLGDPHCDDFQNKEWDLFVERSTAYSSCYPYYVPDYATLRSLVASSGNLKFTQEIFNWTGVAQDGSSYSCRRGSVNSFFSRLNWLYHLNYKYPEQNVTIPNNDKFDKLYIWGVHHPGTDKDQTNLYVQASGRVIVSTRRSQQTVIPNIGSRPWVRGVSSIIGIYWTIVKPGDVLLINSTGNLIAPRGYFKIQGGKSSIMRSDAHIDECNSECITPNGSISNDKPFQNVNKITYGACPRYVKQKTLKLATGMRNIPEKQTRGIFGAIAGFIENGWEGMIDGWYGFRHQNSEGTGQAADLESTQAAINQITGKLNRVIKKTNEKFHQIEKEFSEVEGRIQDLEKYVEDTKIDLWSYNAELLVALENQHTIDLTDSEMNKLFERTRRQLRENAEDMGNGCFKIYHKCDNACIGSIRNGTYDHDVYRNEALNNRFQVKGVQLKSGYKDWILWISFAISCFLLCVVLLWFIMWACQKGNIRCNICI
;
A
#
# COMPACT_ATOMS: atom_id res chain seq x y z
N MET A 1 42.89 -55.04 -28.98
CA MET A 1 42.74 -53.63 -29.38
C MET A 1 41.89 -52.80 -28.43
N LYS A 2 40.75 -53.23 -27.94
CA LYS A 2 39.90 -52.43 -27.02
C LYS A 2 40.57 -52.16 -25.65
N THR A 3 41.39 -53.05 -25.15
CA THR A 3 42.09 -52.90 -23.87
C THR A 3 43.25 -51.92 -23.89
N ILE A 4 43.93 -51.76 -25.01
CA ILE A 4 45.09 -50.87 -25.17
C ILE A 4 44.61 -49.41 -25.32
N ILE A 5 43.46 -49.22 -26.01
CA ILE A 5 42.86 -47.88 -26.18
C ILE A 5 42.29 -47.39 -24.83
N ALA A 6 41.74 -48.30 -24.02
CA ALA A 6 41.24 -47.95 -22.68
C ALA A 6 42.36 -47.54 -21.72
N PHE A 7 43.51 -48.18 -21.81
CA PHE A 7 44.67 -47.88 -20.95
C PHE A 7 45.33 -46.52 -21.33
N SER A 8 45.34 -46.21 -22.63
CA SER A 8 45.86 -44.92 -23.11
C SER A 8 44.94 -43.74 -22.73
N CYS A 9 43.60 -43.93 -22.75
CA CYS A 9 42.65 -42.91 -22.29
C CYS A 9 42.69 -42.70 -20.78
N ILE A 10 42.95 -43.75 -20.00
CA ILE A 10 43.05 -43.64 -18.53
C ILE A 10 44.35 -42.90 -18.16
N LEU A 11 45.44 -43.10 -18.90
CA LEU A 11 46.67 -42.38 -18.66
C LEU A 11 46.56 -40.90 -19.05
N CYS A 12 45.80 -40.57 -20.10
CA CYS A 12 45.52 -39.16 -20.46
C CYS A 12 44.63 -38.45 -19.44
N LEU A 13 43.67 -39.15 -18.84
CA LEU A 13 42.79 -38.60 -17.80
C LEU A 13 43.52 -38.36 -16.48
N THR A 14 44.52 -39.18 -16.14
CA THR A 14 45.30 -38.96 -14.90
C THR A 14 46.37 -37.86 -15.02
N ILE A 15 46.80 -37.54 -16.22
CA ILE A 15 47.74 -36.45 -16.45
C ILE A 15 47.06 -35.06 -16.53
N ALA A 16 45.74 -35.05 -16.77
CA ALA A 16 44.94 -33.81 -16.82
C ALA A 16 44.45 -33.35 -15.44
N GLN A 17 44.60 -34.10 -14.36
CA GLN A 17 44.32 -33.61 -13.01
C GLN A 17 45.45 -32.72 -12.54
N LYS A 18 45.15 -31.45 -12.29
CA LYS A 18 46.07 -30.53 -11.57
C LYS A 18 46.47 -31.22 -10.27
N LEU A 19 47.73 -31.43 -10.05
CA LEU A 19 48.27 -31.93 -8.79
C LEU A 19 47.79 -31.03 -7.65
N PRO A 20 47.07 -31.59 -6.63
CA PRO A 20 46.65 -30.79 -5.50
C PRO A 20 47.88 -30.35 -4.72
N GLY A 21 48.08 -29.04 -4.52
CA GLY A 21 49.00 -28.51 -3.56
C GLY A 21 50.06 -27.54 -3.99
N SER A 22 49.99 -26.94 -5.17
CA SER A 22 50.96 -25.90 -5.57
C SER A 22 50.34 -24.50 -5.61
N ASP A 23 49.58 -24.15 -4.57
CA ASP A 23 49.09 -22.78 -4.42
C ASP A 23 50.15 -21.96 -3.67
N ASN A 24 50.77 -21.01 -4.36
CA ASN A 24 51.76 -20.11 -3.80
C ASN A 24 51.15 -18.86 -3.19
N SER A 25 49.84 -18.83 -3.01
CA SER A 25 49.16 -17.71 -2.37
C SER A 25 49.60 -17.55 -0.92
N MET A 26 49.83 -16.32 -0.49
CA MET A 26 50.31 -16.00 0.85
C MET A 26 49.23 -15.41 1.75
N ALA A 27 48.13 -14.96 1.18
CA ALA A 27 46.98 -14.45 1.89
C ALA A 27 45.72 -14.63 1.05
N THR A 28 44.57 -14.65 1.72
CA THR A 28 43.28 -14.68 1.06
C THR A 28 42.43 -13.51 1.57
N LEU A 29 41.81 -12.79 0.66
CA LEU A 29 40.91 -11.68 0.97
C LEU A 29 39.55 -11.97 0.32
N CYS A 30 38.53 -12.10 1.13
CA CYS A 30 37.17 -12.32 0.66
C CYS A 30 36.29 -11.10 0.91
N LEU A 31 35.42 -10.81 -0.03
CA LEU A 31 34.39 -9.80 0.10
C LEU A 31 33.06 -10.46 0.27
N GLY A 32 32.19 -9.85 1.06
CA GLY A 32 30.88 -10.39 1.32
C GLY A 32 29.95 -9.36 1.89
N HIS A 33 28.72 -9.79 2.06
CA HIS A 33 27.64 -8.99 2.65
C HIS A 33 27.09 -9.69 3.88
N HIS A 34 26.40 -8.94 4.74
CA HIS A 34 25.79 -9.50 5.92
C HIS A 34 24.62 -10.44 5.56
N ALA A 35 24.27 -11.29 6.50
CA ALA A 35 23.06 -12.09 6.48
C ALA A 35 22.45 -12.11 7.87
N VAL A 36 21.16 -12.41 7.97
CA VAL A 36 20.45 -12.56 9.23
C VAL A 36 19.87 -13.98 9.34
N PRO A 37 19.72 -14.52 10.56
CA PRO A 37 19.18 -15.89 10.72
C PRO A 37 17.75 -16.02 10.21
N ASN A 38 16.93 -15.00 10.43
CA ASN A 38 15.53 -14.96 10.03
C ASN A 38 15.29 -13.70 9.20
N GLY A 39 15.19 -13.86 7.89
CA GLY A 39 14.83 -12.78 7.00
C GLY A 39 13.31 -12.65 6.84
N THR A 40 12.93 -11.74 5.97
CA THR A 40 11.53 -11.47 5.63
C THR A 40 11.29 -11.81 4.17
N LEU A 41 10.19 -12.50 3.87
CA LEU A 41 9.80 -12.80 2.50
C LEU A 41 9.11 -11.61 1.86
N VAL A 42 9.56 -11.25 0.68
CA VAL A 42 8.97 -10.18 -0.15
C VAL A 42 8.71 -10.69 -1.56
N LYS A 43 7.87 -9.99 -2.30
CA LYS A 43 7.60 -10.25 -3.71
C LYS A 43 8.43 -9.32 -4.58
N THR A 44 8.93 -9.86 -5.69
CA THR A 44 9.59 -9.10 -6.75
C THR A 44 8.90 -9.37 -8.09
N ILE A 45 9.37 -8.73 -9.14
CA ILE A 45 8.85 -8.96 -10.51
C ILE A 45 9.14 -10.39 -10.98
N THR A 46 10.29 -10.93 -10.62
CA THR A 46 10.75 -12.25 -11.10
C THR A 46 10.42 -13.40 -10.14
N ASP A 47 10.23 -13.10 -8.86
CA ASP A 47 10.03 -14.11 -7.81
C ASP A 47 8.78 -13.79 -6.98
N ASP A 48 7.95 -14.80 -6.73
CA ASP A 48 6.78 -14.66 -5.86
C ASP A 48 7.18 -14.50 -4.39
N GLN A 49 8.27 -15.13 -3.97
CA GLN A 49 8.82 -15.01 -2.63
C GLN A 49 10.33 -15.07 -2.67
N ILE A 50 10.96 -14.05 -2.14
CA ILE A 50 12.40 -13.99 -1.94
C ILE A 50 12.69 -13.45 -0.55
N GLU A 51 13.65 -14.05 0.13
CA GLU A 51 14.02 -13.62 1.47
C GLU A 51 14.99 -12.45 1.41
N VAL A 52 14.68 -11.39 2.16
CA VAL A 52 15.55 -10.23 2.37
C VAL A 52 15.87 -10.08 3.84
N THR A 53 16.93 -9.35 4.15
CA THR A 53 17.37 -9.15 5.53
C THR A 53 16.39 -8.35 6.36
N ASN A 54 15.71 -7.40 5.75
CA ASN A 54 14.71 -6.58 6.41
C ASN A 54 13.68 -6.07 5.41
N ALA A 55 12.48 -5.82 5.88
CA ALA A 55 11.40 -5.24 5.09
C ALA A 55 10.50 -4.37 5.97
N THR A 56 9.87 -3.40 5.36
CA THR A 56 8.91 -2.50 6.01
C THR A 56 7.51 -2.79 5.49
N GLU A 57 6.55 -2.93 6.39
CA GLU A 57 5.15 -3.08 6.02
C GLU A 57 4.58 -1.74 5.53
N LEU A 58 3.97 -1.72 4.36
CA LEU A 58 3.37 -0.53 3.77
C LEU A 58 1.86 -0.42 3.99
N VAL A 59 1.21 -1.44 4.50
CA VAL A 59 -0.23 -1.48 4.70
C VAL A 59 -0.57 -1.38 6.18
N GLN A 60 -1.34 -0.36 6.53
CA GLN A 60 -1.95 -0.24 7.85
C GLN A 60 -3.17 -1.15 7.91
N SER A 61 -3.14 -2.21 8.70
CA SER A 61 -4.20 -3.21 8.78
C SER A 61 -4.99 -3.18 10.10
N SER A 62 -4.59 -2.36 11.05
CA SER A 62 -5.25 -2.25 12.36
C SER A 62 -5.65 -0.82 12.67
N SER A 63 -6.71 -0.67 13.44
CA SER A 63 -7.18 0.61 13.97
C SER A 63 -7.11 0.60 15.50
N THR A 64 -7.16 1.80 16.09
CA THR A 64 -7.21 1.94 17.55
C THR A 64 -8.56 1.53 18.15
N GLY A 65 -9.60 1.38 17.32
CA GLY A 65 -10.98 1.16 17.78
C GLY A 65 -11.65 2.42 18.35
N ARG A 66 -10.95 3.55 18.34
CA ARG A 66 -11.42 4.83 18.89
C ARG A 66 -11.21 5.94 17.88
N ILE A 67 -12.19 6.84 17.77
CA ILE A 67 -12.10 8.02 16.91
C ILE A 67 -11.47 9.15 17.73
N CYS A 68 -10.40 9.73 17.21
CA CYS A 68 -9.73 10.86 17.86
C CYS A 68 -10.45 12.18 17.54
N ASN A 69 -10.68 12.99 18.57
CA ASN A 69 -11.40 14.27 18.46
C ASN A 69 -10.53 15.45 18.02
N SER A 70 -9.27 15.23 17.74
CA SER A 70 -8.31 16.24 17.30
C SER A 70 -7.45 15.69 16.17
N PRO A 71 -7.02 16.48 15.16
CA PRO A 71 -7.27 17.92 14.99
C PRO A 71 -8.66 18.24 14.42
N HIS A 72 -9.43 17.24 13.97
CA HIS A 72 -10.76 17.46 13.39
C HIS A 72 -11.81 17.61 14.48
N ARG A 73 -12.79 18.49 14.25
CA ARG A 73 -13.95 18.65 15.13
C ARG A 73 -14.94 17.53 14.87
N ILE A 74 -15.06 16.59 15.78
CA ILE A 74 -15.93 15.43 15.67
C ILE A 74 -17.19 15.68 16.48
N LEU A 75 -18.35 15.59 15.83
CA LEU A 75 -19.64 15.66 16.49
C LEU A 75 -20.26 14.27 16.55
N ASP A 76 -20.42 13.77 17.77
CA ASP A 76 -21.09 12.48 18.02
C ASP A 76 -22.59 12.66 17.90
N GLY A 77 -23.21 11.97 16.95
CA GLY A 77 -24.65 12.00 16.73
C GLY A 77 -25.47 11.34 17.84
N LYS A 78 -24.85 10.53 18.68
CA LYS A 78 -25.50 9.82 19.79
C LYS A 78 -26.77 9.10 19.32
N ASN A 79 -27.94 9.52 19.80
CA ASN A 79 -29.23 8.94 19.45
C ASN A 79 -29.88 9.60 18.22
N CYS A 80 -29.21 10.55 17.57
CA CYS A 80 -29.77 11.33 16.48
C CYS A 80 -29.07 11.06 15.15
N THR A 81 -29.85 10.86 14.09
CA THR A 81 -29.33 10.98 12.73
C THR A 81 -29.18 12.45 12.36
N LEU A 82 -28.38 12.74 11.34
CA LEU A 82 -28.22 14.12 10.87
C LEU A 82 -29.54 14.74 10.44
N ILE A 83 -30.41 13.98 9.77
CA ILE A 83 -31.70 14.49 9.30
C ILE A 83 -32.67 14.73 10.47
N ASP A 84 -32.69 13.86 11.48
CA ASP A 84 -33.48 14.11 12.70
C ASP A 84 -33.03 15.40 13.40
N ALA A 85 -31.73 15.62 13.50
CA ALA A 85 -31.17 16.85 14.05
C ALA A 85 -31.50 18.09 13.19
N LEU A 86 -31.48 17.94 11.87
CA LEU A 86 -31.86 18.98 10.92
C LEU A 86 -33.34 19.40 11.08
N LEU A 87 -34.24 18.41 11.22
CA LEU A 87 -35.67 18.66 11.36
C LEU A 87 -36.03 19.17 12.75
N GLY A 88 -35.20 18.96 13.74
CA GLY A 88 -35.49 19.35 15.11
C GLY A 88 -36.34 18.37 15.87
N ASP A 89 -36.08 17.06 15.73
CA ASP A 89 -36.71 16.02 16.57
C ASP A 89 -36.49 16.36 18.05
N PRO A 90 -37.49 16.24 18.93
CA PRO A 90 -37.36 16.68 20.32
C PRO A 90 -36.17 16.14 21.09
N HIS A 91 -35.77 14.89 20.87
CA HIS A 91 -34.59 14.33 21.56
C HIS A 91 -33.25 14.79 20.95
N CYS A 92 -33.31 15.55 19.86
CA CYS A 92 -32.13 16.08 19.16
C CYS A 92 -31.94 17.59 19.40
N ASP A 93 -32.60 18.18 20.38
CA ASP A 93 -32.50 19.63 20.63
C ASP A 93 -31.06 20.09 20.94
N ASP A 94 -30.24 19.23 21.51
CA ASP A 94 -28.85 19.52 21.81
C ASP A 94 -27.99 19.77 20.57
N PHE A 95 -28.45 19.34 19.39
CA PHE A 95 -27.73 19.50 18.12
C PHE A 95 -28.07 20.81 17.39
N GLN A 96 -28.93 21.63 17.93
CA GLN A 96 -29.29 22.90 17.31
C GLN A 96 -28.07 23.83 17.23
N ASN A 97 -27.85 24.41 16.06
CA ASN A 97 -26.76 25.33 15.77
C ASN A 97 -25.34 24.75 15.96
N LYS A 98 -25.22 23.43 16.01
CA LYS A 98 -23.92 22.75 16.12
C LYS A 98 -23.13 22.82 14.81
N GLU A 99 -21.83 22.81 14.95
CA GLU A 99 -20.85 22.76 13.84
C GLU A 99 -19.97 21.53 13.98
N TRP A 100 -19.49 21.01 12.86
CA TRP A 100 -18.60 19.87 12.83
C TRP A 100 -17.67 19.88 11.61
N ASP A 101 -16.56 19.18 11.70
CA ASP A 101 -15.79 18.73 10.56
C ASP A 101 -16.27 17.34 10.12
N LEU A 102 -16.53 16.45 11.08
CA LEU A 102 -17.10 15.13 10.82
C LEU A 102 -18.27 14.85 11.77
N PHE A 103 -19.42 14.52 11.22
CA PHE A 103 -20.58 14.05 11.99
C PHE A 103 -20.57 12.52 12.00
N VAL A 104 -20.61 11.92 13.20
CA VAL A 104 -20.62 10.47 13.36
C VAL A 104 -22.03 10.01 13.70
N GLU A 105 -22.68 9.33 12.77
CA GLU A 105 -23.97 8.69 13.00
C GLU A 105 -23.78 7.32 13.64
N ARG A 106 -24.57 7.05 14.68
CA ARG A 106 -24.55 5.77 15.37
C ARG A 106 -25.60 4.83 14.80
N SER A 107 -25.35 3.52 14.85
CA SER A 107 -26.33 2.50 14.46
C SER A 107 -27.55 2.47 15.39
N THR A 108 -27.37 2.96 16.63
CA THR A 108 -28.41 3.03 17.65
C THR A 108 -29.28 4.29 17.56
N ALA A 109 -29.02 5.17 16.61
CA ALA A 109 -29.84 6.37 16.41
C ALA A 109 -31.28 5.99 16.03
N TYR A 110 -32.25 6.74 16.55
CA TYR A 110 -33.64 6.51 16.32
C TYR A 110 -34.41 7.82 16.16
N SER A 111 -35.58 7.76 15.48
CA SER A 111 -36.51 8.88 15.37
C SER A 111 -37.59 8.76 16.44
N SER A 112 -37.94 9.85 17.10
CA SER A 112 -38.94 9.89 18.16
C SER A 112 -40.14 10.81 17.86
N CYS A 113 -40.10 11.48 16.71
CA CYS A 113 -41.17 12.38 16.30
C CYS A 113 -42.07 11.73 15.24
N TYR A 114 -42.82 12.55 14.50
CA TYR A 114 -43.74 12.08 13.49
C TYR A 114 -43.03 11.26 12.41
N PRO A 115 -43.56 10.13 11.93
CA PRO A 115 -42.93 9.35 10.89
C PRO A 115 -42.82 10.17 9.59
N TYR A 116 -41.67 10.10 8.98
CA TYR A 116 -41.38 10.82 7.74
C TYR A 116 -40.54 9.97 6.78
N TYR A 117 -40.59 10.35 5.51
CA TYR A 117 -39.64 9.86 4.52
C TYR A 117 -39.03 11.04 3.74
N VAL A 118 -37.86 10.88 3.22
CA VAL A 118 -37.18 11.90 2.41
C VAL A 118 -36.85 11.28 1.05
N PRO A 119 -37.49 11.71 -0.04
CA PRO A 119 -37.03 11.36 -1.37
C PRO A 119 -35.60 11.86 -1.55
N ASP A 120 -34.74 11.02 -2.11
CA ASP A 120 -33.31 11.32 -2.22
C ASP A 120 -32.65 11.63 -0.87
N TYR A 121 -32.93 10.81 0.12
CA TYR A 121 -32.41 10.95 1.49
C TYR A 121 -30.88 11.13 1.51
N ALA A 122 -30.16 10.31 0.75
CA ALA A 122 -28.71 10.37 0.67
C ALA A 122 -28.21 11.73 0.16
N THR A 123 -28.91 12.33 -0.79
CA THR A 123 -28.56 13.64 -1.35
C THR A 123 -28.70 14.76 -0.31
N LEU A 124 -29.81 14.79 0.42
CA LEU A 124 -30.01 15.78 1.48
C LEU A 124 -29.01 15.58 2.61
N ARG A 125 -28.80 14.35 3.03
CA ARG A 125 -27.81 14.00 4.06
C ARG A 125 -26.41 14.48 3.66
N SER A 126 -25.99 14.20 2.45
CA SER A 126 -24.69 14.62 1.91
C SER A 126 -24.56 16.14 1.85
N LEU A 127 -25.58 16.82 1.38
CA LEU A 127 -25.60 18.27 1.27
C LEU A 127 -25.43 18.94 2.64
N VAL A 128 -26.19 18.51 3.63
CA VAL A 128 -26.13 19.04 4.99
C VAL A 128 -24.81 18.68 5.66
N ALA A 129 -24.34 17.45 5.48
CA ALA A 129 -23.07 17.01 6.03
C ALA A 129 -21.89 17.83 5.52
N SER A 130 -21.88 18.13 4.22
CA SER A 130 -20.80 18.95 3.62
C SER A 130 -20.83 20.42 4.05
N SER A 131 -22.00 20.95 4.43
CA SER A 131 -22.11 22.31 4.95
C SER A 131 -21.50 22.45 6.35
N GLY A 132 -21.45 21.39 7.12
CA GLY A 132 -20.76 21.32 8.40
C GLY A 132 -21.41 22.07 9.55
N ASN A 133 -22.67 22.49 9.42
CA ASN A 133 -23.39 23.17 10.50
C ASN A 133 -24.89 23.01 10.37
N LEU A 134 -25.58 23.23 11.50
CA LEU A 134 -27.04 23.28 11.60
C LEU A 134 -27.51 24.66 12.06
N LYS A 135 -26.81 25.74 11.65
CA LYS A 135 -27.19 27.10 11.97
C LYS A 135 -28.48 27.44 11.23
N PHE A 136 -29.51 27.75 12.01
CA PHE A 136 -30.85 28.04 11.51
C PHE A 136 -31.20 29.51 11.75
N THR A 137 -31.69 30.15 10.70
CA THR A 137 -32.22 31.53 10.79
C THR A 137 -33.72 31.47 10.60
N GLN A 138 -34.44 31.94 11.61
CA GLN A 138 -35.88 32.02 11.56
C GLN A 138 -36.33 33.17 10.66
N GLU A 139 -37.35 32.90 9.84
CA GLU A 139 -37.98 33.91 8.99
C GLU A 139 -39.50 34.00 9.30
N ILE A 140 -40.05 35.17 9.02
CA ILE A 140 -41.50 35.39 9.20
C ILE A 140 -42.21 35.12 7.87
N PHE A 141 -43.10 34.14 7.89
CA PHE A 141 -43.98 33.80 6.76
C PHE A 141 -45.39 34.25 7.03
N ASN A 142 -46.03 34.91 6.06
CA ASN A 142 -47.38 35.42 6.18
C ASN A 142 -48.41 34.32 5.80
N TRP A 143 -48.64 33.40 6.72
CA TRP A 143 -49.74 32.43 6.58
C TRP A 143 -51.03 33.12 7.01
N THR A 144 -52.00 33.22 6.10
CA THR A 144 -53.27 33.92 6.35
C THR A 144 -54.46 32.97 6.43
N GLY A 145 -55.27 33.08 7.48
CA GLY A 145 -56.47 32.32 7.64
C GLY A 145 -56.27 30.85 7.97
N VAL A 146 -55.08 30.45 8.39
CA VAL A 146 -54.76 29.08 8.80
C VAL A 146 -54.22 29.07 10.22
N ALA A 147 -54.44 27.97 10.92
CA ALA A 147 -53.77 27.72 12.21
C ALA A 147 -52.38 27.20 12.01
N GLN A 148 -51.46 27.57 12.91
CA GLN A 148 -50.07 27.22 12.89
C GLN A 148 -49.71 26.36 14.11
N ASP A 149 -48.45 25.86 14.12
CA ASP A 149 -47.92 25.12 15.27
C ASP A 149 -48.70 23.85 15.61
N GLY A 150 -49.14 23.13 14.59
CA GLY A 150 -49.75 21.82 14.77
C GLY A 150 -48.81 20.86 15.50
N SER A 151 -49.39 20.02 16.32
CA SER A 151 -48.65 19.03 17.11
C SER A 151 -49.30 17.66 17.04
N SER A 152 -48.58 16.63 17.46
CA SER A 152 -49.05 15.25 17.47
C SER A 152 -48.65 14.53 18.75
N TYR A 153 -49.49 13.61 19.20
CA TYR A 153 -49.13 12.68 20.28
C TYR A 153 -48.01 11.72 19.89
N SER A 154 -47.76 11.54 18.62
CA SER A 154 -46.65 10.75 18.09
C SER A 154 -45.28 11.41 18.32
N CYS A 155 -45.26 12.70 18.59
CA CYS A 155 -44.05 13.48 18.82
C CYS A 155 -44.24 14.29 20.10
N ARG A 156 -43.45 13.99 21.14
CA ARG A 156 -43.62 14.63 22.45
C ARG A 156 -42.33 15.27 22.96
N ARG A 157 -42.43 16.47 23.53
CA ARG A 157 -41.41 17.08 24.38
C ARG A 157 -41.85 16.93 25.84
N GLY A 158 -41.26 15.94 26.52
CA GLY A 158 -41.72 15.56 27.85
C GLY A 158 -43.12 14.96 27.80
N SER A 159 -44.07 15.57 28.51
CA SER A 159 -45.49 15.12 28.54
C SER A 159 -46.39 15.85 27.56
N VAL A 160 -45.86 16.82 26.79
CA VAL A 160 -46.65 17.67 25.89
C VAL A 160 -46.50 17.20 24.44
N ASN A 161 -47.61 17.16 23.72
CA ASN A 161 -47.56 16.93 22.28
C ASN A 161 -46.77 18.04 21.59
N SER A 162 -45.95 17.67 20.65
CA SER A 162 -45.05 18.58 19.97
C SER A 162 -44.90 18.20 18.49
N PHE A 163 -43.95 18.82 17.83
CA PHE A 163 -43.60 18.57 16.44
C PHE A 163 -42.13 18.89 16.20
N PHE A 164 -41.65 18.69 14.97
CA PHE A 164 -40.31 19.09 14.59
C PHE A 164 -40.13 20.59 14.82
N SER A 165 -39.05 20.99 15.49
CA SER A 165 -38.84 22.38 15.86
C SER A 165 -38.55 23.31 14.68
N ARG A 166 -38.09 22.76 13.55
CA ARG A 166 -37.75 23.50 12.32
C ARG A 166 -38.89 23.54 11.30
N LEU A 167 -40.00 22.86 11.57
CA LEU A 167 -41.15 22.79 10.69
C LEU A 167 -42.39 23.32 11.39
N ASN A 168 -43.30 23.86 10.59
CA ASN A 168 -44.57 24.42 11.05
C ASN A 168 -45.73 23.70 10.37
N TRP A 169 -46.52 22.98 11.17
CA TRP A 169 -47.67 22.26 10.66
C TRP A 169 -48.85 23.21 10.56
N LEU A 170 -49.27 23.53 9.33
CA LEU A 170 -50.45 24.35 9.06
C LEU A 170 -51.68 23.48 8.95
N TYR A 171 -52.78 23.90 9.58
CA TYR A 171 -54.07 23.20 9.54
C TYR A 171 -55.20 24.22 9.50
N HIS A 172 -56.45 23.74 9.32
CA HIS A 172 -57.59 24.63 9.20
C HIS A 172 -57.80 25.52 10.43
N LEU A 173 -58.25 26.73 10.19
CA LEU A 173 -58.76 27.65 11.21
C LEU A 173 -60.25 27.87 10.97
N ASN A 174 -61.08 27.58 11.97
CA ASN A 174 -62.57 27.71 11.86
C ASN A 174 -63.15 26.97 10.62
N TYR A 175 -62.69 25.73 10.39
CA TYR A 175 -63.11 24.89 9.25
C TYR A 175 -62.84 25.52 7.87
N LYS A 176 -61.86 26.39 7.77
CA LYS A 176 -61.43 27.00 6.52
C LYS A 176 -59.92 26.86 6.35
N TYR A 177 -59.51 26.50 5.15
CA TYR A 177 -58.13 26.51 4.73
C TYR A 177 -58.02 27.28 3.42
N PRO A 178 -57.82 28.60 3.48
CA PRO A 178 -57.65 29.43 2.29
C PRO A 178 -56.37 29.05 1.55
N GLU A 179 -56.34 29.21 0.26
CA GLU A 179 -55.14 29.04 -0.52
C GLU A 179 -54.03 29.96 0.00
N GLN A 180 -52.90 29.36 0.26
CA GLN A 180 -51.70 30.07 0.73
C GLN A 180 -50.78 30.39 -0.44
N ASN A 181 -50.32 31.61 -0.50
CA ASN A 181 -49.38 32.06 -1.54
C ASN A 181 -48.38 33.02 -0.88
N VAL A 182 -47.18 32.49 -0.65
CA VAL A 182 -46.12 33.20 0.08
C VAL A 182 -44.89 33.34 -0.82
N THR A 183 -44.32 34.54 -0.79
CA THR A 183 -43.10 34.88 -1.56
C THR A 183 -42.03 35.37 -0.62
N ILE A 184 -40.86 34.73 -0.62
CA ILE A 184 -39.71 35.11 0.19
C ILE A 184 -38.51 35.34 -0.74
N PRO A 185 -38.05 36.59 -0.90
CA PRO A 185 -36.84 36.86 -1.71
C PRO A 185 -35.57 36.52 -0.95
N ASN A 186 -34.55 36.05 -1.67
CA ASN A 186 -33.20 35.89 -1.13
C ASN A 186 -32.34 37.10 -1.53
N ASN A 187 -32.26 38.05 -0.65
CA ASN A 187 -31.44 39.27 -0.82
C ASN A 187 -30.05 39.15 -0.26
N ASP A 188 -29.72 37.97 0.34
CA ASP A 188 -28.41 37.68 0.89
C ASP A 188 -27.45 37.17 -0.19
N LYS A 189 -26.18 37.09 0.15
CA LYS A 189 -25.11 36.69 -0.79
C LYS A 189 -24.78 35.21 -0.75
N PHE A 190 -25.59 34.39 -0.07
CA PHE A 190 -25.37 32.98 0.11
C PHE A 190 -26.62 32.18 -0.26
N ASP A 191 -26.44 30.89 -0.54
CA ASP A 191 -27.53 29.97 -0.80
C ASP A 191 -28.30 29.67 0.48
N LYS A 192 -29.63 29.67 0.39
CA LYS A 192 -30.54 29.33 1.49
C LYS A 192 -31.19 27.98 1.24
N LEU A 193 -31.12 27.09 2.22
CA LEU A 193 -31.80 25.81 2.18
C LEU A 193 -33.08 25.88 3.00
N TYR A 194 -34.22 25.68 2.33
CA TYR A 194 -35.52 25.58 2.98
C TYR A 194 -35.97 24.13 3.02
N ILE A 195 -36.26 23.64 4.22
CA ILE A 195 -36.80 22.29 4.43
C ILE A 195 -38.29 22.43 4.70
N TRP A 196 -39.06 21.75 3.89
CA TRP A 196 -40.52 21.76 3.98
C TRP A 196 -41.04 20.37 3.76
N GLY A 197 -42.33 20.16 3.99
CA GLY A 197 -42.92 18.84 3.86
C GLY A 197 -44.36 18.86 3.40
N VAL A 198 -44.84 17.67 3.10
CA VAL A 198 -46.23 17.43 2.77
C VAL A 198 -46.77 16.29 3.63
N HIS A 199 -47.86 16.53 4.32
CA HIS A 199 -48.54 15.52 5.13
C HIS A 199 -49.38 14.61 4.24
N HIS A 200 -49.20 13.31 4.35
CA HIS A 200 -49.99 12.29 3.66
C HIS A 200 -50.86 11.57 4.70
N PRO A 201 -52.13 11.96 4.83
CA PRO A 201 -53.04 11.35 5.83
C PRO A 201 -53.31 9.86 5.56
N GLY A 202 -53.55 9.11 6.61
CA GLY A 202 -53.92 7.69 6.50
C GLY A 202 -55.31 7.43 6.00
N THR A 203 -56.23 8.38 6.17
CA THR A 203 -57.67 8.25 5.80
C THR A 203 -58.19 9.56 5.21
N ASP A 204 -59.22 9.47 4.39
CA ASP A 204 -59.94 10.64 3.85
C ASP A 204 -60.53 11.52 4.95
N LYS A 205 -60.96 10.91 6.03
CA LYS A 205 -61.52 11.61 7.20
C LYS A 205 -60.48 12.51 7.86
N ASP A 206 -59.25 12.02 8.01
CA ASP A 206 -58.16 12.81 8.56
C ASP A 206 -57.79 13.97 7.63
N GLN A 207 -57.85 13.76 6.32
CA GLN A 207 -57.61 14.79 5.32
C GLN A 207 -58.60 15.95 5.47
N THR A 208 -59.89 15.64 5.54
CA THR A 208 -60.95 16.65 5.66
C THR A 208 -61.01 17.30 7.04
N ASN A 209 -60.67 16.55 8.09
CA ASN A 209 -60.58 17.10 9.45
C ASN A 209 -59.48 18.12 9.64
N LEU A 210 -58.35 17.94 8.94
CA LEU A 210 -57.17 18.80 9.07
C LEU A 210 -57.17 19.95 8.07
N TYR A 211 -57.62 19.71 6.83
CA TYR A 211 -57.44 20.65 5.72
C TYR A 211 -58.71 21.05 5.00
N VAL A 212 -59.83 20.55 5.44
CA VAL A 212 -61.17 20.82 4.90
C VAL A 212 -61.38 20.25 3.49
N GLN A 213 -60.43 20.47 2.58
CA GLN A 213 -60.52 19.99 1.21
C GLN A 213 -60.15 18.51 1.11
N ALA A 214 -60.90 17.77 0.28
CA ALA A 214 -60.70 16.34 0.07
C ALA A 214 -59.37 16.02 -0.60
N SER A 215 -58.76 16.98 -1.31
CA SER A 215 -57.47 16.86 -1.94
C SER A 215 -56.74 18.19 -1.83
N GLY A 216 -55.53 18.13 -1.27
CA GLY A 216 -54.62 19.28 -1.19
C GLY A 216 -53.57 19.26 -2.30
N ARG A 217 -52.81 20.30 -2.37
CA ARG A 217 -51.60 20.36 -3.19
C ARG A 217 -50.59 21.32 -2.55
N VAL A 218 -49.32 21.05 -2.80
CA VAL A 218 -48.21 21.95 -2.41
C VAL A 218 -47.33 22.17 -3.62
N ILE A 219 -47.10 23.44 -3.94
CA ILE A 219 -46.23 23.86 -5.03
C ILE A 219 -45.18 24.78 -4.43
N VAL A 220 -43.94 24.36 -4.48
CA VAL A 220 -42.79 25.18 -4.06
C VAL A 220 -41.90 25.42 -5.26
N SER A 221 -41.63 26.68 -5.58
CA SER A 221 -40.89 27.03 -6.77
C SER A 221 -39.89 28.15 -6.52
N THR A 222 -38.91 28.18 -7.35
CA THR A 222 -37.97 29.29 -7.54
C THR A 222 -38.01 29.67 -9.02
N ARG A 223 -37.25 30.68 -9.43
CA ARG A 223 -37.13 30.99 -10.87
C ARG A 223 -36.50 29.87 -11.67
N ARG A 224 -35.77 28.96 -11.01
CA ARG A 224 -34.98 27.88 -11.64
C ARG A 224 -35.72 26.56 -11.63
N SER A 225 -36.55 26.29 -10.67
CA SER A 225 -37.20 25.00 -10.47
C SER A 225 -38.59 25.13 -9.88
N GLN A 226 -39.42 24.13 -10.13
CA GLN A 226 -40.75 23.99 -9.53
C GLN A 226 -40.89 22.56 -9.06
N GLN A 227 -41.39 22.43 -7.83
CA GLN A 227 -41.74 21.15 -7.24
C GLN A 227 -43.25 21.16 -6.90
N THR A 228 -43.98 20.19 -7.40
CA THR A 228 -45.39 20.00 -7.11
C THR A 228 -45.59 18.66 -6.42
N VAL A 229 -46.17 18.67 -5.24
CA VAL A 229 -46.45 17.46 -4.48
C VAL A 229 -47.92 17.41 -4.19
N ILE A 230 -48.57 16.30 -4.57
CA ILE A 230 -49.96 16.02 -4.30
C ILE A 230 -50.02 14.95 -3.20
N PRO A 231 -50.73 15.20 -2.09
CA PRO A 231 -50.85 14.22 -1.02
C PRO A 231 -51.41 12.92 -1.53
N ASN A 232 -50.86 11.81 -1.11
CA ASN A 232 -51.30 10.46 -1.40
C ASN A 232 -51.96 9.87 -0.15
N ILE A 233 -53.27 9.89 -0.09
CA ILE A 233 -54.05 9.42 1.05
C ILE A 233 -54.08 7.89 1.04
N GLY A 234 -53.71 7.28 2.14
CA GLY A 234 -53.72 5.83 2.30
C GLY A 234 -53.11 5.41 3.62
N SER A 235 -53.52 4.28 4.14
CA SER A 235 -53.02 3.74 5.39
C SER A 235 -51.59 3.24 5.20
N ARG A 236 -50.66 3.69 6.05
CA ARG A 236 -49.26 3.27 6.13
C ARG A 236 -49.06 2.37 7.34
N PRO A 237 -47.97 1.64 7.44
CA PRO A 237 -47.65 0.87 8.63
C PRO A 237 -47.72 1.71 9.89
N TRP A 238 -48.26 1.15 10.94
CA TRP A 238 -48.48 1.83 12.21
C TRP A 238 -47.16 2.15 12.91
N VAL A 239 -46.87 3.42 13.09
CA VAL A 239 -45.66 3.90 13.78
C VAL A 239 -46.10 4.90 14.86
N ARG A 240 -45.74 4.62 16.09
CA ARG A 240 -46.05 5.46 17.27
C ARG A 240 -47.50 5.98 17.30
N GLY A 241 -48.44 5.15 16.93
CA GLY A 241 -49.86 5.46 17.00
C GLY A 241 -50.47 6.17 15.78
N VAL A 242 -49.71 6.37 14.72
CA VAL A 242 -50.18 7.00 13.49
C VAL A 242 -49.98 6.10 12.28
N SER A 243 -50.89 6.14 11.32
CA SER A 243 -50.78 5.46 10.02
C SER A 243 -50.55 6.41 8.86
N SER A 244 -50.29 7.67 9.16
CA SER A 244 -49.95 8.71 8.20
C SER A 244 -48.45 8.97 8.19
N ILE A 245 -47.96 9.71 7.20
CA ILE A 245 -46.54 9.99 7.03
C ILE A 245 -46.34 11.41 6.49
N ILE A 246 -45.22 11.99 6.76
CA ILE A 246 -44.79 13.27 6.18
C ILE A 246 -43.71 13.01 5.15
N GLY A 247 -43.87 13.51 3.93
CA GLY A 247 -42.80 13.60 2.95
C GLY A 247 -42.01 14.86 3.21
N ILE A 248 -40.68 14.74 3.33
CA ILE A 248 -39.76 15.87 3.54
C ILE A 248 -39.06 16.18 2.25
N TYR A 249 -39.11 17.44 1.87
CA TYR A 249 -38.51 17.97 0.64
C TYR A 249 -37.66 19.17 0.98
N TRP A 250 -36.82 19.60 0.04
CA TRP A 250 -35.99 20.78 0.22
C TRP A 250 -35.92 21.60 -1.05
N THR A 251 -35.65 22.90 -0.89
CA THR A 251 -35.44 23.84 -1.98
C THR A 251 -34.26 24.72 -1.65
N ILE A 252 -33.34 24.86 -2.59
CA ILE A 252 -32.20 25.78 -2.48
C ILE A 252 -32.55 27.05 -3.24
N VAL A 253 -32.51 28.19 -2.54
CA VAL A 253 -32.76 29.49 -3.12
C VAL A 253 -31.43 30.21 -3.29
N LYS A 254 -31.04 30.42 -4.54
CA LYS A 254 -29.80 31.13 -4.89
C LYS A 254 -29.91 32.64 -4.59
N PRO A 255 -28.78 33.35 -4.39
CA PRO A 255 -28.82 34.80 -4.25
C PRO A 255 -29.55 35.48 -5.41
N GLY A 256 -30.45 36.40 -5.09
CA GLY A 256 -31.26 37.11 -6.08
C GLY A 256 -32.48 36.34 -6.60
N ASP A 257 -32.68 35.12 -6.18
CA ASP A 257 -33.87 34.30 -6.48
C ASP A 257 -34.94 34.46 -5.41
N VAL A 258 -36.11 33.93 -5.63
CA VAL A 258 -37.23 33.98 -4.70
C VAL A 258 -37.80 32.61 -4.44
N LEU A 259 -38.27 32.38 -3.22
CA LEU A 259 -39.04 31.21 -2.84
C LEU A 259 -40.50 31.51 -2.95
N LEU A 260 -41.24 30.73 -3.75
CA LEU A 260 -42.70 30.84 -3.91
C LEU A 260 -43.32 29.56 -3.36
N ILE A 261 -44.22 29.71 -2.38
CA ILE A 261 -44.94 28.60 -1.79
C ILE A 261 -46.44 28.81 -2.04
N ASN A 262 -47.07 27.87 -2.73
CA ASN A 262 -48.50 27.83 -2.95
C ASN A 262 -49.06 26.52 -2.38
N SER A 263 -50.09 26.60 -1.56
CA SER A 263 -50.67 25.42 -0.94
C SER A 263 -52.18 25.57 -0.75
N THR A 264 -52.92 24.50 -1.00
CA THR A 264 -54.35 24.36 -0.69
C THR A 264 -54.61 23.41 0.47
N GLY A 265 -53.60 22.85 1.05
CA GLY A 265 -53.66 21.93 2.18
C GLY A 265 -52.41 21.07 2.28
N ASN A 266 -52.30 20.37 3.38
CA ASN A 266 -51.23 19.37 3.64
C ASN A 266 -49.82 19.92 3.75
N LEU A 267 -49.61 21.23 3.77
CA LEU A 267 -48.29 21.84 3.86
C LEU A 267 -47.72 21.73 5.28
N ILE A 268 -46.53 21.20 5.37
CA ILE A 268 -45.64 21.33 6.53
C ILE A 268 -44.63 22.41 6.18
N ALA A 269 -44.87 23.62 6.65
CA ALA A 269 -44.15 24.81 6.23
C ALA A 269 -42.77 24.91 6.88
N PRO A 270 -41.81 25.53 6.21
CA PRO A 270 -40.54 25.88 6.84
C PRO A 270 -40.72 26.99 7.86
N ARG A 271 -39.91 27.01 8.92
CA ARG A 271 -39.83 28.14 9.88
C ARG A 271 -38.74 29.11 9.56
N GLY A 272 -37.89 28.79 8.64
CA GLY A 272 -36.74 29.57 8.26
C GLY A 272 -35.84 28.79 7.31
N TYR A 273 -34.57 29.15 7.29
CA TYR A 273 -33.61 28.54 6.39
C TYR A 273 -32.32 28.14 7.08
N PHE A 274 -31.60 27.22 6.44
CA PHE A 274 -30.22 26.88 6.76
C PHE A 274 -29.30 27.49 5.71
N LYS A 275 -28.21 28.08 6.14
CA LYS A 275 -27.17 28.61 5.25
C LYS A 275 -26.33 27.44 4.72
N ILE A 276 -26.29 27.28 3.41
CA ILE A 276 -25.54 26.22 2.74
C ILE A 276 -24.27 26.80 2.13
N GLN A 277 -23.14 26.23 2.53
CA GLN A 277 -21.84 26.49 1.93
C GLN A 277 -21.13 25.13 1.80
N GLY A 278 -20.69 24.78 0.59
CA GLY A 278 -19.84 23.61 0.39
C GLY A 278 -18.54 23.78 1.20
N GLY A 279 -18.08 22.72 1.83
CA GLY A 279 -16.89 22.73 2.65
C GLY A 279 -16.24 21.36 2.77
N LYS A 280 -15.25 21.28 3.63
CA LYS A 280 -14.49 20.07 3.91
C LYS A 280 -15.16 19.13 4.92
N SER A 281 -16.32 19.49 5.43
CA SER A 281 -17.07 18.69 6.39
C SER A 281 -17.69 17.46 5.71
N SER A 282 -17.90 16.41 6.49
CA SER A 282 -18.46 15.17 6.01
C SER A 282 -19.25 14.44 7.12
N ILE A 283 -19.72 13.26 6.80
CA ILE A 283 -20.48 12.38 7.70
C ILE A 283 -20.01 10.94 7.52
N MET A 284 -20.06 10.19 8.60
CA MET A 284 -19.71 8.78 8.57
C MET A 284 -20.55 8.00 9.58
N ARG A 285 -20.87 6.75 9.24
CA ARG A 285 -21.53 5.83 10.18
C ARG A 285 -20.47 5.04 10.92
N SER A 286 -20.46 5.14 12.24
CA SER A 286 -19.52 4.39 13.07
C SER A 286 -20.05 4.21 14.48
N ASP A 287 -19.81 3.05 15.07
CA ASP A 287 -20.08 2.78 16.48
C ASP A 287 -18.81 2.88 17.34
N ALA A 288 -17.70 3.31 16.77
CA ALA A 288 -16.46 3.49 17.49
C ALA A 288 -16.56 4.62 18.52
N HIS A 289 -15.95 4.41 19.69
CA HIS A 289 -15.92 5.41 20.76
C HIS A 289 -15.08 6.63 20.36
N ILE A 290 -15.57 7.82 20.66
CA ILE A 290 -14.83 9.07 20.46
C ILE A 290 -14.07 9.37 21.74
N ASP A 291 -12.75 9.53 21.60
CA ASP A 291 -11.85 9.76 22.74
C ASP A 291 -10.93 10.95 22.45
N GLU A 292 -10.31 11.47 23.52
CA GLU A 292 -9.33 12.54 23.40
C GLU A 292 -7.99 11.96 22.97
N CYS A 293 -7.68 12.14 21.71
CA CYS A 293 -6.40 11.76 21.10
C CYS A 293 -6.17 12.62 19.86
N ASN A 294 -5.03 12.45 19.22
CA ASN A 294 -4.68 13.18 18.01
C ASN A 294 -4.46 12.19 16.87
N SER A 295 -5.22 12.34 15.79
CA SER A 295 -5.04 11.58 14.56
C SER A 295 -5.66 12.33 13.39
N GLU A 296 -4.94 12.42 12.30
CA GLU A 296 -5.40 13.10 11.09
C GLU A 296 -6.30 12.22 10.21
N CYS A 297 -6.28 10.92 10.41
CA CYS A 297 -7.07 9.97 9.62
C CYS A 297 -8.12 9.27 10.47
N ILE A 298 -9.37 9.34 10.04
CA ILE A 298 -10.51 8.74 10.72
C ILE A 298 -11.19 7.75 9.78
N THR A 299 -11.47 6.56 10.28
CA THR A 299 -12.27 5.54 9.60
C THR A 299 -13.44 5.12 10.48
N PRO A 300 -14.48 4.46 9.93
CA PRO A 300 -15.56 3.90 10.75
C PRO A 300 -15.12 2.91 11.82
N ASN A 301 -13.97 2.30 11.65
CA ASN A 301 -13.39 1.36 12.61
C ASN A 301 -12.59 2.06 13.72
N GLY A 302 -12.39 3.37 13.61
CA GLY A 302 -11.57 4.17 14.49
C GLY A 302 -10.48 4.93 13.74
N SER A 303 -9.71 5.71 14.47
CA SER A 303 -8.59 6.45 13.90
C SER A 303 -7.44 5.51 13.56
N ILE A 304 -6.75 5.81 12.48
CA ILE A 304 -5.56 5.08 12.02
C ILE A 304 -4.40 6.04 11.81
N SER A 305 -3.20 5.48 11.87
CA SER A 305 -1.98 6.22 11.50
C SER A 305 -1.94 6.47 10.00
N ASN A 306 -1.39 7.61 9.60
CA ASN A 306 -1.14 7.94 8.20
C ASN A 306 0.35 7.87 7.82
N ASP A 307 1.16 7.18 8.61
CA ASP A 307 2.59 7.00 8.37
C ASP A 307 2.86 6.10 7.16
N LYS A 308 1.95 5.19 6.86
CA LYS A 308 2.07 4.24 5.76
C LYS A 308 1.28 4.74 4.54
N PRO A 309 1.71 4.41 3.32
CA PRO A 309 1.03 4.87 2.10
C PRO A 309 -0.29 4.17 1.82
N PHE A 310 -0.51 2.98 2.38
CA PHE A 310 -1.69 2.16 2.12
C PHE A 310 -2.34 1.70 3.42
N GLN A 311 -3.62 1.37 3.35
CA GLN A 311 -4.36 0.79 4.47
C GLN A 311 -5.36 -0.26 3.97
N ASN A 312 -5.67 -1.20 4.83
CA ASN A 312 -6.71 -2.21 4.59
C ASN A 312 -7.72 -2.25 5.74
N VAL A 313 -7.98 -1.11 6.36
CA VAL A 313 -8.90 -1.01 7.48
C VAL A 313 -10.32 -0.77 6.99
N ASN A 314 -10.52 0.31 6.23
CA ASN A 314 -11.81 0.66 5.68
C ASN A 314 -11.65 1.57 4.46
N LYS A 315 -12.47 1.34 3.44
CA LYS A 315 -12.50 2.18 2.24
C LYS A 315 -13.08 3.57 2.48
N ILE A 316 -13.86 3.72 3.56
CA ILE A 316 -14.42 5.01 3.99
C ILE A 316 -13.40 5.67 4.92
N THR A 317 -13.00 6.88 4.58
CA THR A 317 -11.98 7.63 5.34
C THR A 317 -12.33 9.10 5.37
N TYR A 318 -11.81 9.80 6.37
CA TYR A 318 -11.88 11.25 6.47
C TYR A 318 -10.52 11.81 6.92
N GLY A 319 -10.06 12.83 6.25
CA GLY A 319 -8.80 13.50 6.54
C GLY A 319 -7.64 13.06 5.64
N ALA A 320 -6.44 13.21 6.14
CA ALA A 320 -5.22 12.79 5.45
C ALA A 320 -4.97 11.30 5.69
N CYS A 321 -5.46 10.46 4.82
CA CYS A 321 -5.50 9.02 5.00
C CYS A 321 -4.67 8.27 3.95
N PRO A 322 -4.10 7.11 4.33
CA PRO A 322 -3.53 6.19 3.36
C PRO A 322 -4.59 5.70 2.35
N ARG A 323 -4.15 5.32 1.17
CA ARG A 323 -5.04 4.77 0.14
C ARG A 323 -5.51 3.38 0.54
N TYR A 324 -6.78 3.11 0.33
CA TYR A 324 -7.33 1.78 0.56
C TYR A 324 -6.89 0.81 -0.52
N VAL A 325 -6.41 -0.36 -0.10
CA VAL A 325 -6.03 -1.47 -0.96
C VAL A 325 -6.62 -2.77 -0.44
N LYS A 326 -6.80 -3.76 -1.32
CA LYS A 326 -7.33 -5.07 -0.93
C LYS A 326 -6.32 -5.94 -0.18
N GLN A 327 -5.04 -5.72 -0.41
CA GLN A 327 -3.99 -6.47 0.24
C GLN A 327 -3.92 -6.16 1.73
N LYS A 328 -3.78 -7.18 2.55
CA LYS A 328 -3.58 -7.02 4.01
C LYS A 328 -2.14 -6.69 4.35
N THR A 329 -1.23 -7.07 3.49
CA THR A 329 0.20 -6.88 3.68
C THR A 329 0.89 -6.61 2.34
N LEU A 330 1.77 -5.61 2.34
CA LEU A 330 2.68 -5.32 1.24
C LEU A 330 4.03 -4.97 1.87
N LYS A 331 5.00 -5.85 1.71
CA LYS A 331 6.32 -5.69 2.32
C LYS A 331 7.30 -5.10 1.33
N LEU A 332 7.81 -3.94 1.67
CA LEU A 332 8.86 -3.25 0.91
C LEU A 332 10.22 -3.67 1.46
N ALA A 333 11.08 -4.22 0.61
CA ALA A 333 12.43 -4.60 1.01
C ALA A 333 13.24 -3.35 1.38
N THR A 334 13.83 -3.37 2.56
CA THR A 334 14.71 -2.32 3.09
C THR A 334 16.10 -2.86 3.39
N GLY A 335 16.40 -4.05 2.92
CA GLY A 335 17.68 -4.71 3.06
C GLY A 335 18.01 -5.51 1.81
N MET A 336 19.14 -6.15 1.83
CA MET A 336 19.61 -6.97 0.72
C MET A 336 18.98 -8.37 0.77
N ARG A 337 19.14 -9.12 -0.32
CA ARG A 337 18.80 -10.53 -0.36
C ARG A 337 19.53 -11.27 0.76
N ASN A 338 18.78 -12.03 1.54
CA ASN A 338 19.32 -12.80 2.65
C ASN A 338 19.76 -14.18 2.16
N ILE A 339 21.07 -14.43 2.17
CA ILE A 339 21.64 -15.72 1.85
C ILE A 339 22.28 -16.24 3.13
N PRO A 340 21.68 -17.25 3.79
CA PRO A 340 22.24 -17.78 5.03
C PRO A 340 23.64 -18.31 4.85
N GLU A 341 24.48 -18.17 5.87
CA GLU A 341 25.82 -18.72 5.86
C GLU A 341 25.73 -20.25 5.87
N LYS A 342 26.27 -20.86 4.81
CA LYS A 342 26.35 -22.31 4.75
C LYS A 342 27.44 -22.79 5.70
N GLN A 343 27.09 -23.66 6.62
CA GLN A 343 28.06 -24.33 7.47
C GLN A 343 28.89 -25.32 6.64
N THR A 344 29.81 -24.82 5.86
CA THR A 344 30.86 -25.65 5.27
C THR A 344 31.90 -25.91 6.36
N ARG A 345 31.68 -26.94 7.15
CA ARG A 345 32.66 -27.43 8.09
C ARG A 345 33.65 -28.34 7.36
N GLY A 346 34.61 -27.71 6.63
CA GLY A 346 35.88 -28.36 6.41
C GLY A 346 36.75 -28.16 7.63
N ILE A 347 37.60 -29.12 7.95
CA ILE A 347 38.63 -29.06 9.00
C ILE A 347 39.55 -27.84 8.83
N PHE A 348 39.58 -27.25 7.68
CA PHE A 348 40.22 -25.98 7.33
C PHE A 348 39.10 -25.01 6.97
N GLY A 349 38.76 -24.12 7.88
CA GLY A 349 37.72 -23.10 7.67
C GLY A 349 37.96 -22.30 6.40
N ALA A 350 37.46 -22.78 5.28
CA ALA A 350 37.53 -22.08 4.02
C ALA A 350 36.70 -20.80 4.13
N ILE A 351 37.33 -19.66 3.96
CA ILE A 351 36.66 -18.36 3.88
C ILE A 351 35.93 -18.34 2.53
N ALA A 352 34.61 -18.19 2.56
CA ALA A 352 33.79 -18.08 1.35
C ALA A 352 33.39 -16.62 1.13
N GLY A 353 33.34 -16.20 -0.14
CA GLY A 353 32.90 -14.87 -0.52
C GLY A 353 31.40 -14.76 -0.81
N PHE A 354 30.99 -13.60 -1.32
CA PHE A 354 29.58 -13.25 -1.52
C PHE A 354 28.85 -14.11 -2.58
N ILE A 355 29.59 -14.75 -3.47
CA ILE A 355 28.99 -15.59 -4.51
C ILE A 355 28.41 -16.88 -3.91
N GLU A 356 28.99 -17.40 -2.82
CA GLU A 356 28.53 -18.62 -2.19
C GLU A 356 27.45 -18.38 -1.15
N ASN A 357 27.64 -17.41 -0.25
CA ASN A 357 26.70 -17.11 0.85
C ASN A 357 26.94 -15.72 1.44
N GLY A 358 26.00 -15.29 2.31
CA GLY A 358 26.20 -14.14 3.17
C GLY A 358 26.94 -14.49 4.45
N TRP A 359 27.25 -13.49 5.26
CA TRP A 359 27.98 -13.62 6.52
C TRP A 359 27.10 -13.21 7.70
N GLU A 360 26.59 -14.16 8.46
CA GLU A 360 25.75 -13.88 9.64
C GLU A 360 26.54 -13.22 10.77
N GLY A 361 27.86 -13.42 10.80
CA GLY A 361 28.75 -12.80 11.78
C GLY A 361 29.06 -11.34 11.54
N MET A 362 28.67 -10.78 10.39
CA MET A 362 28.88 -9.37 10.10
C MET A 362 27.73 -8.53 10.66
N ILE A 363 27.96 -7.86 11.78
CA ILE A 363 26.95 -7.07 12.51
C ILE A 363 27.23 -5.56 12.49
N ASP A 364 28.40 -5.13 12.04
CA ASP A 364 28.86 -3.74 12.04
C ASP A 364 28.73 -3.03 10.70
N GLY A 365 28.18 -3.72 9.70
CA GLY A 365 27.97 -3.15 8.36
C GLY A 365 27.26 -4.13 7.44
N TRP A 366 26.95 -3.66 6.23
CA TRP A 366 26.28 -4.48 5.21
C TRP A 366 27.27 -5.21 4.31
N TYR A 367 28.37 -4.56 4.00
CA TYR A 367 29.44 -5.10 3.16
C TYR A 367 30.75 -5.08 3.91
N GLY A 368 31.63 -6.00 3.59
CA GLY A 368 32.92 -6.04 4.26
C GLY A 368 33.87 -7.05 3.70
N PHE A 369 34.96 -7.21 4.43
CA PHE A 369 36.09 -8.03 4.09
C PHE A 369 36.34 -9.06 5.15
N ARG A 370 36.70 -10.28 4.73
CA ARG A 370 37.33 -11.30 5.58
C ARG A 370 38.66 -11.63 5.00
N HIS A 371 39.67 -11.74 5.83
CA HIS A 371 41.00 -12.07 5.41
C HIS A 371 41.57 -13.25 6.19
N GLN A 372 42.48 -13.94 5.56
CA GLN A 372 43.31 -14.96 6.17
C GLN A 372 44.76 -14.71 5.72
N ASN A 373 45.66 -14.51 6.67
CA ASN A 373 47.10 -14.31 6.42
C ASN A 373 47.92 -15.05 7.49
N SER A 374 49.24 -14.83 7.51
CA SER A 374 50.13 -15.46 8.48
C SER A 374 49.86 -15.05 9.93
N GLU A 375 49.20 -13.92 10.16
CA GLU A 375 48.86 -13.43 11.49
C GLU A 375 47.49 -13.97 11.99
N GLY A 376 46.73 -14.63 11.13
CA GLY A 376 45.43 -15.22 11.45
C GLY A 376 44.31 -14.76 10.52
N THR A 377 43.08 -14.84 11.03
CA THR A 377 41.87 -14.44 10.31
C THR A 377 41.25 -13.20 10.93
N GLY A 378 40.58 -12.41 10.12
CA GLY A 378 39.89 -11.22 10.61
C GLY A 378 38.74 -10.80 9.70
N GLN A 379 37.88 -9.94 10.22
CA GLN A 379 36.73 -9.39 9.54
C GLN A 379 36.62 -7.89 9.81
N ALA A 380 36.26 -7.12 8.80
CA ALA A 380 35.95 -5.71 8.95
C ALA A 380 34.88 -5.29 7.96
N ALA A 381 33.97 -4.41 8.40
CA ALA A 381 32.95 -3.84 7.55
C ALA A 381 33.53 -2.70 6.69
N ASP A 382 32.97 -2.53 5.49
CA ASP A 382 33.24 -1.38 4.63
C ASP A 382 32.14 -0.35 4.81
N LEU A 383 32.49 0.79 5.41
CA LEU A 383 31.50 1.82 5.76
C LEU A 383 31.01 2.61 4.54
N GLU A 384 31.84 2.81 3.53
CA GLU A 384 31.47 3.59 2.34
C GLU A 384 30.37 2.92 1.53
N SER A 385 30.55 1.65 1.17
CA SER A 385 29.54 0.89 0.41
C SER A 385 28.27 0.65 1.21
N THR A 386 28.40 0.39 2.51
CA THR A 386 27.26 0.26 3.43
C THR A 386 26.43 1.53 3.47
N GLN A 387 27.10 2.68 3.62
CA GLN A 387 26.41 3.97 3.67
C GLN A 387 25.76 4.31 2.31
N ALA A 388 26.40 4.01 1.21
CA ALA A 388 25.86 4.22 -0.13
C ALA A 388 24.56 3.42 -0.34
N ALA A 389 24.56 2.15 0.04
CA ALA A 389 23.36 1.30 -0.05
C ALA A 389 22.23 1.81 0.87
N ILE A 390 22.55 2.14 2.11
CA ILE A 390 21.56 2.66 3.08
C ILE A 390 20.96 3.98 2.58
N ASN A 391 21.77 4.88 2.04
CA ASN A 391 21.29 6.17 1.53
C ASN A 391 20.32 5.99 0.35
N GLN A 392 20.62 5.09 -0.57
CA GLN A 392 19.74 4.80 -1.70
C GLN A 392 18.40 4.22 -1.24
N ILE A 393 18.42 3.29 -0.29
CA ILE A 393 17.19 2.68 0.27
C ILE A 393 16.39 3.70 1.08
N THR A 394 17.06 4.54 1.88
CA THR A 394 16.39 5.62 2.63
C THR A 394 15.71 6.62 1.70
N GLY A 395 16.37 7.01 0.64
CA GLY A 395 15.80 7.89 -0.38
C GLY A 395 14.58 7.26 -1.08
N LYS A 396 14.64 5.98 -1.37
CA LYS A 396 13.52 5.21 -1.92
C LYS A 396 12.34 5.16 -0.94
N LEU A 397 12.60 4.82 0.31
CA LEU A 397 11.58 4.73 1.36
C LEU A 397 10.87 6.08 1.54
N ASN A 398 11.62 7.19 1.58
CA ASN A 398 11.05 8.53 1.70
C ASN A 398 10.18 8.91 0.50
N ARG A 399 10.50 8.46 -0.70
CA ARG A 399 9.69 8.70 -1.90
C ARG A 399 8.41 7.87 -1.92
N VAL A 400 8.47 6.62 -1.46
CA VAL A 400 7.32 5.72 -1.40
C VAL A 400 6.35 6.15 -0.30
N ILE A 401 6.87 6.57 0.86
CA ILE A 401 6.07 7.04 2.00
C ILE A 401 5.88 8.56 1.91
N LYS A 402 5.33 9.05 0.82
CA LYS A 402 4.93 10.47 0.74
C LYS A 402 3.65 10.70 1.51
N LYS A 403 3.52 11.94 2.07
CA LYS A 403 2.30 12.36 2.73
C LYS A 403 1.09 12.22 1.80
N THR A 404 0.03 11.65 2.33
CA THR A 404 -1.24 11.50 1.65
C THR A 404 -1.95 12.86 1.54
N ASN A 405 -2.71 13.06 0.46
CA ASN A 405 -3.58 14.22 0.33
C ASN A 405 -4.78 14.10 1.28
N GLU A 406 -5.20 15.23 1.83
CA GLU A 406 -6.42 15.30 2.63
C GLU A 406 -7.65 15.10 1.75
N LYS A 407 -8.54 14.20 2.17
CA LYS A 407 -9.82 13.95 1.52
C LYS A 407 -10.92 14.07 2.56
N PHE A 408 -11.86 14.96 2.32
CA PHE A 408 -12.91 15.29 3.28
C PHE A 408 -14.26 14.74 2.83
N HIS A 409 -14.97 15.46 1.98
CA HIS A 409 -16.24 14.99 1.45
C HIS A 409 -16.04 14.16 0.19
N GLN A 410 -16.58 12.96 0.17
CA GLN A 410 -16.45 12.01 -0.94
C GLN A 410 -17.82 11.48 -1.34
N ILE A 411 -17.91 10.82 -2.49
CA ILE A 411 -19.12 10.11 -2.91
C ILE A 411 -19.42 8.94 -1.97
N GLU A 412 -20.66 8.49 -1.97
CA GLU A 412 -21.07 7.34 -1.20
C GLU A 412 -20.33 6.07 -1.65
N LYS A 413 -19.93 5.25 -0.69
CA LYS A 413 -19.18 4.00 -0.91
C LYS A 413 -19.89 2.76 -0.41
N GLU A 414 -20.86 2.95 0.50
CA GLU A 414 -21.72 1.88 1.03
C GLU A 414 -23.18 2.24 0.79
N PHE A 415 -23.97 1.25 0.39
CA PHE A 415 -25.36 1.44 0.01
C PHE A 415 -26.22 0.42 0.73
N SER A 416 -27.23 0.91 1.47
CA SER A 416 -28.21 0.08 2.20
C SER A 416 -29.51 -0.11 1.42
N GLU A 417 -29.78 0.75 0.43
CA GLU A 417 -30.98 0.75 -0.39
C GLU A 417 -30.63 0.62 -1.87
N VAL A 418 -31.57 0.08 -2.64
CA VAL A 418 -31.39 -0.05 -4.09
C VAL A 418 -31.89 1.24 -4.76
N GLU A 419 -30.96 2.07 -5.21
CA GLU A 419 -31.24 3.32 -5.94
C GLU A 419 -31.18 3.17 -7.46
N GLY A 420 -30.87 1.96 -7.97
CA GLY A 420 -30.82 1.64 -9.38
C GLY A 420 -29.51 2.04 -10.06
N ARG A 421 -29.59 2.63 -11.24
CA ARG A 421 -28.44 2.85 -12.13
C ARG A 421 -27.36 3.75 -11.56
N ILE A 422 -27.72 4.80 -10.85
CA ILE A 422 -26.75 5.75 -10.26
C ILE A 422 -25.93 5.07 -9.19
N GLN A 423 -26.56 4.32 -8.30
CA GLN A 423 -25.91 3.55 -7.26
C GLN A 423 -24.96 2.49 -7.86
N ASP A 424 -25.43 1.77 -8.87
CA ASP A 424 -24.62 0.76 -9.56
C ASP A 424 -23.39 1.39 -10.22
N LEU A 425 -23.53 2.57 -10.81
CA LEU A 425 -22.43 3.31 -11.42
C LEU A 425 -21.43 3.79 -10.37
N GLU A 426 -21.90 4.36 -9.26
CA GLU A 426 -21.05 4.81 -8.16
C GLU A 426 -20.24 3.64 -7.57
N LYS A 427 -20.91 2.52 -7.33
CA LYS A 427 -20.28 1.30 -6.84
C LYS A 427 -19.23 0.77 -7.82
N TYR A 428 -19.56 0.74 -9.10
CA TYR A 428 -18.63 0.30 -10.14
C TYR A 428 -17.37 1.18 -10.18
N VAL A 429 -17.54 2.50 -10.14
CA VAL A 429 -16.42 3.45 -10.16
C VAL A 429 -15.54 3.26 -8.93
N GLU A 430 -16.13 3.12 -7.75
CA GLU A 430 -15.38 2.94 -6.51
C GLU A 430 -14.65 1.59 -6.46
N ASP A 431 -15.30 0.51 -6.87
CA ASP A 431 -14.68 -0.81 -6.94
C ASP A 431 -13.54 -0.85 -7.95
N THR A 432 -13.73 -0.22 -9.11
CA THR A 432 -12.68 -0.11 -10.13
C THR A 432 -11.47 0.69 -9.63
N LYS A 433 -11.72 1.79 -8.93
CA LYS A 433 -10.67 2.60 -8.32
C LYS A 433 -9.87 1.80 -7.29
N ILE A 434 -10.54 1.04 -6.45
CA ILE A 434 -9.90 0.17 -5.45
C ILE A 434 -9.06 -0.91 -6.14
N ASP A 435 -9.58 -1.55 -7.18
CA ASP A 435 -8.86 -2.58 -7.95
C ASP A 435 -7.60 -2.01 -8.62
N LEU A 436 -7.71 -0.84 -9.23
CA LEU A 436 -6.57 -0.18 -9.87
C LEU A 436 -5.48 0.20 -8.86
N TRP A 437 -5.85 0.77 -7.73
CA TRP A 437 -4.88 1.13 -6.71
C TRP A 437 -4.27 -0.09 -6.02
N SER A 438 -5.04 -1.17 -5.85
CA SER A 438 -4.53 -2.43 -5.32
C SER A 438 -3.50 -3.05 -6.25
N TYR A 439 -3.79 -3.08 -7.54
CA TYR A 439 -2.85 -3.54 -8.56
C TYR A 439 -1.60 -2.66 -8.62
N ASN A 440 -1.77 -1.33 -8.62
CA ASN A 440 -0.67 -0.39 -8.65
C ASN A 440 0.24 -0.53 -7.43
N ALA A 441 -0.35 -0.71 -6.25
CA ALA A 441 0.40 -0.90 -5.01
C ALA A 441 1.25 -2.17 -5.06
N GLU A 442 0.68 -3.27 -5.52
CA GLU A 442 1.41 -4.54 -5.64
C GLU A 442 2.52 -4.47 -6.68
N LEU A 443 2.23 -3.86 -7.84
CA LEU A 443 3.23 -3.67 -8.88
C LEU A 443 4.36 -2.74 -8.42
N LEU A 444 4.02 -1.65 -7.76
CA LEU A 444 5.01 -0.72 -7.21
C LEU A 444 5.94 -1.41 -6.23
N VAL A 445 5.39 -2.18 -5.30
CA VAL A 445 6.17 -2.92 -4.29
C VAL A 445 7.07 -3.95 -4.97
N ALA A 446 6.55 -4.70 -5.94
CA ALA A 446 7.34 -5.69 -6.68
C ALA A 446 8.50 -5.04 -7.44
N LEU A 447 8.25 -3.94 -8.15
CA LEU A 447 9.29 -3.19 -8.87
C LEU A 447 10.33 -2.61 -7.93
N GLU A 448 9.91 -1.99 -6.83
CA GLU A 448 10.81 -1.41 -5.86
C GLU A 448 11.64 -2.46 -5.13
N ASN A 449 11.07 -3.62 -4.83
CA ASN A 449 11.80 -4.74 -4.23
C ASN A 449 12.84 -5.28 -5.19
N GLN A 450 12.50 -5.45 -6.46
CA GLN A 450 13.44 -5.87 -7.49
C GLN A 450 14.61 -4.89 -7.58
N HIS A 451 14.30 -3.60 -7.63
CA HIS A 451 15.33 -2.55 -7.69
C HIS A 451 16.19 -2.53 -6.42
N THR A 452 15.61 -2.71 -5.23
CA THR A 452 16.36 -2.77 -3.97
C THR A 452 17.37 -3.92 -3.96
N ILE A 453 16.94 -5.10 -4.40
CA ILE A 453 17.82 -6.26 -4.50
C ILE A 453 18.92 -5.99 -5.51
N ASP A 454 18.59 -5.45 -6.69
CA ASP A 454 19.57 -5.16 -7.74
C ASP A 454 20.58 -4.10 -7.30
N LEU A 455 20.14 -3.06 -6.60
CA LEU A 455 21.06 -2.02 -6.12
C LEU A 455 22.01 -2.53 -5.03
N THR A 456 21.54 -3.41 -4.15
CA THR A 456 22.40 -4.01 -3.12
C THR A 456 23.42 -4.97 -3.73
N ASP A 457 23.01 -5.76 -4.71
CA ASP A 457 23.92 -6.61 -5.47
C ASP A 457 24.95 -5.77 -6.26
N SER A 458 24.51 -4.66 -6.84
CA SER A 458 25.38 -3.73 -7.56
C SER A 458 26.43 -3.09 -6.65
N GLU A 459 26.07 -2.70 -5.43
CA GLU A 459 27.04 -2.15 -4.46
C GLU A 459 28.07 -3.20 -4.04
N MET A 460 27.66 -4.46 -3.89
CA MET A 460 28.59 -5.56 -3.63
C MET A 460 29.59 -5.73 -4.78
N ASN A 461 29.10 -5.73 -6.01
CA ASN A 461 29.93 -5.82 -7.20
C ASN A 461 30.88 -4.62 -7.35
N LYS A 462 30.43 -3.42 -7.04
CA LYS A 462 31.29 -2.22 -7.07
C LYS A 462 32.41 -2.32 -6.07
N LEU A 463 32.16 -2.81 -4.87
CA LEU A 463 33.20 -3.03 -3.87
C LEU A 463 34.21 -4.09 -4.33
N PHE A 464 33.72 -5.18 -4.91
CA PHE A 464 34.55 -6.24 -5.46
C PHE A 464 35.43 -5.75 -6.59
N GLU A 465 34.89 -5.01 -7.55
CA GLU A 465 35.64 -4.45 -8.67
C GLU A 465 36.62 -3.36 -8.23
N ARG A 466 36.28 -2.57 -7.20
CA ARG A 466 37.22 -1.62 -6.60
C ARG A 466 38.46 -2.35 -6.04
N THR A 467 38.25 -3.44 -5.34
CA THR A 467 39.30 -4.25 -4.77
C THR A 467 40.14 -4.92 -5.87
N ARG A 468 39.49 -5.44 -6.91
CA ARG A 468 40.21 -5.98 -8.08
C ARG A 468 41.11 -4.96 -8.72
N ARG A 469 40.67 -3.74 -8.93
CA ARG A 469 41.45 -2.66 -9.53
C ARG A 469 42.60 -2.23 -8.66
N GLN A 470 42.49 -2.32 -7.34
CA GLN A 470 43.62 -2.03 -6.45
C GLN A 470 44.68 -3.12 -6.51
N LEU A 471 44.25 -4.38 -6.45
CA LEU A 471 45.17 -5.52 -6.39
C LEU A 471 45.86 -5.82 -7.73
N ARG A 472 45.18 -5.53 -8.85
CA ARG A 472 45.67 -5.79 -10.21
C ARG A 472 46.23 -7.22 -10.36
N GLU A 473 47.48 -7.34 -10.80
CA GLU A 473 48.14 -8.61 -11.05
C GLU A 473 48.66 -9.29 -9.76
N ASN A 474 48.64 -8.58 -8.63
CA ASN A 474 49.15 -9.10 -7.36
C ASN A 474 48.20 -10.14 -6.72
N ALA A 475 47.00 -10.22 -7.19
CA ALA A 475 46.02 -11.17 -6.71
C ALA A 475 45.25 -11.80 -7.87
N GLU A 476 44.73 -12.99 -7.64
CA GLU A 476 43.90 -13.74 -8.58
C GLU A 476 42.51 -13.91 -8.01
N ASP A 477 41.48 -13.67 -8.85
CA ASP A 477 40.10 -13.93 -8.50
C ASP A 477 39.85 -15.44 -8.41
N MET A 478 39.36 -15.90 -7.26
CA MET A 478 39.05 -17.33 -7.03
C MET A 478 37.73 -17.77 -7.64
N GLY A 479 36.91 -16.83 -8.12
CA GLY A 479 35.60 -17.13 -8.68
C GLY A 479 34.46 -17.22 -7.67
N ASN A 480 34.72 -17.16 -6.37
CA ASN A 480 33.73 -17.24 -5.29
C ASN A 480 33.60 -15.93 -4.46
N GLY A 481 34.12 -14.83 -4.99
CA GLY A 481 34.12 -13.54 -4.27
C GLY A 481 35.35 -13.32 -3.42
N CYS A 482 36.36 -14.17 -3.57
CA CYS A 482 37.63 -14.07 -2.85
C CYS A 482 38.80 -13.84 -3.81
N PHE A 483 39.86 -13.24 -3.27
CA PHE A 483 41.13 -13.06 -3.98
C PHE A 483 42.25 -13.82 -3.28
N LYS A 484 43.07 -14.52 -4.06
CA LYS A 484 44.34 -15.08 -3.61
C LYS A 484 45.42 -14.03 -3.80
N ILE A 485 46.02 -13.60 -2.71
CA ILE A 485 47.12 -12.61 -2.73
C ILE A 485 48.45 -13.35 -2.75
N TYR A 486 49.29 -13.03 -3.72
CA TYR A 486 50.56 -13.73 -3.97
C TYR A 486 51.76 -13.06 -3.35
N HIS A 487 51.58 -12.13 -2.45
CA HIS A 487 52.67 -11.53 -1.67
C HIS A 487 52.34 -11.60 -0.18
N LYS A 488 53.31 -11.41 0.67
CA LYS A 488 53.07 -11.32 2.12
C LYS A 488 52.26 -10.08 2.40
N CYS A 489 51.09 -10.30 2.95
CA CYS A 489 50.16 -9.24 3.34
C CYS A 489 49.82 -9.39 4.80
N ASP A 490 50.47 -8.59 5.64
CA ASP A 490 50.14 -8.50 7.07
C ASP A 490 48.86 -7.71 7.31
N ASN A 491 48.48 -7.52 8.56
CA ASN A 491 47.25 -6.79 8.88
C ASN A 491 47.32 -5.33 8.41
N ALA A 492 48.49 -4.71 8.37
CA ALA A 492 48.63 -3.36 7.83
C ALA A 492 48.41 -3.31 6.32
N CYS A 493 48.91 -4.30 5.58
CA CYS A 493 48.65 -4.44 4.15
C CYS A 493 47.18 -4.67 3.85
N ILE A 494 46.51 -5.55 4.59
CA ILE A 494 45.04 -5.77 4.48
C ILE A 494 44.30 -4.49 4.79
N GLY A 495 44.67 -3.75 5.82
CA GLY A 495 44.09 -2.44 6.15
C GLY A 495 44.24 -1.41 5.03
N SER A 496 45.39 -1.40 4.34
CA SER A 496 45.60 -0.51 3.19
C SER A 496 44.68 -0.84 2.01
N ILE A 497 44.40 -2.12 1.76
CA ILE A 497 43.43 -2.55 0.74
C ILE A 497 42.05 -2.09 1.08
N ARG A 498 41.62 -2.25 2.34
CA ARG A 498 40.33 -1.78 2.82
C ARG A 498 40.14 -0.27 2.72
N ASN A 499 41.21 0.48 3.05
CA ASN A 499 41.19 1.95 3.04
C ASN A 499 41.39 2.58 1.66
N GLY A 500 41.70 1.79 0.65
CA GLY A 500 41.98 2.31 -0.69
C GLY A 500 43.36 2.91 -0.86
N THR A 501 44.28 2.72 0.09
CA THR A 501 45.64 3.26 0.09
C THR A 501 46.69 2.24 -0.33
N TYR A 502 46.28 1.09 -0.84
CA TYR A 502 47.17 0.02 -1.29
C TYR A 502 47.96 0.45 -2.53
N ASP A 503 49.28 0.30 -2.45
CA ASP A 503 50.22 0.53 -3.58
C ASP A 503 50.64 -0.82 -4.15
N HIS A 504 50.14 -1.14 -5.32
CA HIS A 504 50.44 -2.41 -5.99
C HIS A 504 51.90 -2.52 -6.47
N ASP A 505 52.58 -1.41 -6.73
CA ASP A 505 53.97 -1.40 -7.24
C ASP A 505 54.97 -1.90 -6.19
N VAL A 506 54.70 -1.68 -4.90
CA VAL A 506 55.55 -2.16 -3.80
C VAL A 506 55.65 -3.67 -3.76
N TYR A 507 54.57 -4.35 -4.10
CA TYR A 507 54.43 -5.81 -3.98
C TYR A 507 54.50 -6.55 -5.31
N ARG A 508 54.57 -5.82 -6.41
CA ARG A 508 54.43 -6.38 -7.75
C ARG A 508 55.45 -7.47 -8.05
N ASN A 509 56.73 -7.22 -7.77
CA ASN A 509 57.81 -8.18 -8.07
C ASN A 509 57.65 -9.47 -7.26
N GLU A 510 57.34 -9.36 -5.96
CA GLU A 510 57.11 -10.51 -5.10
C GLU A 510 55.89 -11.30 -5.56
N ALA A 511 54.77 -10.61 -5.86
CA ALA A 511 53.53 -11.24 -6.30
C ALA A 511 53.70 -11.97 -7.64
N LEU A 512 54.36 -11.36 -8.63
CA LEU A 512 54.59 -11.99 -9.93
C LEU A 512 55.50 -13.20 -9.81
N ASN A 513 56.53 -13.10 -8.97
CA ASN A 513 57.41 -14.24 -8.71
C ASN A 513 56.67 -15.40 -8.08
N ASN A 514 55.81 -15.17 -7.08
CA ASN A 514 55.03 -16.19 -6.42
C ASN A 514 53.91 -16.75 -7.32
N ARG A 515 53.30 -15.90 -8.13
CA ARG A 515 52.17 -16.28 -8.99
C ARG A 515 52.62 -17.17 -10.15
N PHE A 516 53.74 -16.90 -10.74
CA PHE A 516 54.23 -17.59 -11.94
C PHE A 516 55.36 -18.60 -11.66
N GLN A 517 55.81 -18.74 -10.41
CA GLN A 517 56.74 -19.80 -10.02
C GLN A 517 55.98 -21.00 -9.50
N VAL A 518 56.22 -22.15 -10.11
CA VAL A 518 55.71 -23.42 -9.59
C VAL A 518 56.67 -23.85 -8.47
N LYS A 519 56.17 -23.85 -7.20
CA LYS A 519 56.87 -24.53 -6.10
C LYS A 519 56.66 -26.04 -6.27
N GLY A 520 57.57 -26.64 -6.90
CA GLY A 520 57.67 -28.06 -7.12
C GLY A 520 58.91 -28.32 -7.91
N VAL A 521 59.30 -29.56 -8.06
CA VAL A 521 60.50 -29.94 -8.75
C VAL A 521 60.77 -29.01 -9.93
N GLN A 522 61.69 -28.03 -9.75
CA GLN A 522 62.21 -27.26 -10.88
C GLN A 522 62.91 -28.22 -11.78
N LEU A 523 62.23 -28.67 -12.81
CA LEU A 523 62.90 -29.33 -13.92
C LEU A 523 63.77 -28.27 -14.57
N LYS A 524 65.07 -28.32 -14.30
CA LYS A 524 66.06 -27.57 -15.08
C LYS A 524 65.77 -27.81 -16.55
N SER A 525 65.88 -26.78 -17.39
CA SER A 525 65.48 -26.78 -18.78
C SER A 525 66.05 -27.94 -19.63
N GLY A 526 67.16 -28.60 -19.21
CA GLY A 526 67.67 -29.81 -19.80
C GLY A 526 66.93 -31.10 -19.43
N TYR A 527 66.10 -31.10 -18.37
CA TYR A 527 65.37 -32.30 -17.91
C TYR A 527 64.06 -32.46 -18.61
N LYS A 528 63.43 -31.40 -19.04
CA LYS A 528 62.15 -31.43 -19.80
C LYS A 528 62.35 -31.99 -21.20
N ASP A 529 63.46 -31.66 -21.86
CA ASP A 529 63.81 -32.14 -23.21
C ASP A 529 64.09 -33.62 -23.18
N TRP A 530 64.71 -34.12 -22.11
CA TRP A 530 65.14 -35.50 -22.02
C TRP A 530 63.89 -36.42 -21.81
N ILE A 531 62.97 -36.08 -20.99
CA ILE A 531 61.72 -36.84 -20.77
C ILE A 531 60.86 -36.84 -22.03
N LEU A 532 60.77 -35.72 -22.75
CA LEU A 532 60.04 -35.61 -24.01
C LEU A 532 60.69 -36.50 -25.09
N TRP A 533 62.03 -36.47 -25.18
CA TRP A 533 62.80 -37.31 -26.14
C TRP A 533 62.66 -38.81 -25.80
N ILE A 534 62.73 -39.22 -24.55
CA ILE A 534 62.53 -40.59 -24.14
C ILE A 534 61.06 -41.02 -24.44
N SER A 535 60.09 -40.20 -24.15
CA SER A 535 58.67 -40.47 -24.46
C SER A 535 58.44 -40.60 -25.95
N PHE A 536 59.06 -39.71 -26.75
CA PHE A 536 59.02 -39.76 -28.20
C PHE A 536 59.68 -41.02 -28.75
N ALA A 537 60.85 -41.38 -28.25
CA ALA A 537 61.60 -42.57 -28.66
C ALA A 537 60.79 -43.87 -28.32
N ILE A 538 60.18 -43.95 -27.14
CA ILE A 538 59.35 -45.09 -26.75
C ILE A 538 58.11 -45.15 -27.64
N SER A 539 57.48 -44.02 -27.94
CA SER A 539 56.32 -43.97 -28.83
C SER A 539 56.64 -44.41 -30.25
N CYS A 540 57.76 -43.96 -30.81
CA CYS A 540 58.24 -44.39 -32.12
C CYS A 540 58.58 -45.87 -32.14
N PHE A 541 59.23 -46.41 -31.08
CA PHE A 541 59.60 -47.82 -30.98
C PHE A 541 58.30 -48.69 -30.95
N LEU A 542 57.28 -48.32 -30.14
CA LEU A 542 56.01 -49.01 -30.10
C LEU A 542 55.29 -48.97 -31.45
N LEU A 543 55.31 -47.83 -32.14
CA LEU A 543 54.75 -47.69 -33.49
C LEU A 543 55.46 -48.63 -34.47
N CYS A 544 56.79 -48.69 -34.44
CA CYS A 544 57.54 -49.58 -35.29
C CYS A 544 57.22 -51.07 -35.00
N VAL A 545 57.10 -51.46 -33.74
CA VAL A 545 56.73 -52.81 -33.35
C VAL A 545 55.31 -53.16 -33.85
N VAL A 546 54.35 -52.25 -33.71
CA VAL A 546 52.98 -52.47 -34.20
C VAL A 546 52.96 -52.55 -35.74
N LEU A 547 53.74 -51.73 -36.43
CA LEU A 547 53.83 -51.77 -37.88
C LEU A 547 54.47 -53.10 -38.36
N LEU A 548 55.56 -53.52 -37.71
CA LEU A 548 56.18 -54.80 -38.01
C LEU A 548 55.25 -55.96 -37.76
N TRP A 549 54.49 -55.92 -36.64
CA TRP A 549 53.49 -56.93 -36.35
C TRP A 549 52.36 -56.94 -37.40
N PHE A 550 51.93 -55.77 -37.83
CA PHE A 550 50.92 -55.64 -38.87
C PHE A 550 51.42 -56.14 -40.23
N ILE A 551 52.68 -55.85 -40.58
CA ILE A 551 53.33 -56.33 -41.81
C ILE A 551 53.46 -57.86 -41.78
N MET A 552 53.91 -58.45 -40.65
CA MET A 552 53.98 -59.88 -40.47
C MET A 552 52.60 -60.55 -40.58
N TRP A 553 51.59 -59.91 -39.97
CA TRP A 553 50.20 -60.42 -40.07
C TRP A 553 49.66 -60.35 -41.49
N ALA A 554 49.96 -59.25 -42.22
CA ALA A 554 49.57 -59.10 -43.62
C ALA A 554 50.33 -60.09 -44.54
N CYS A 555 51.58 -60.34 -44.28
CA CYS A 555 52.39 -61.35 -44.99
C CYS A 555 51.90 -62.75 -44.75
N GLN A 556 51.48 -63.10 -43.49
CA GLN A 556 50.90 -64.44 -43.16
C GLN A 556 49.55 -64.70 -43.85
N LYS A 557 48.80 -63.64 -44.16
CA LYS A 557 47.51 -63.77 -44.87
C LYS A 557 47.64 -63.77 -46.41
N GLY A 558 48.89 -63.71 -46.94
CA GLY A 558 49.16 -63.88 -48.39
C GLY A 558 48.70 -62.76 -49.31
N ASN A 559 48.37 -61.58 -48.79
CA ASN A 559 47.85 -60.46 -49.58
C ASN A 559 48.91 -59.43 -50.00
N ILE A 560 50.18 -59.57 -49.59
CA ILE A 560 51.24 -58.67 -50.01
C ILE A 560 52.48 -59.53 -50.29
N ARG A 561 52.92 -59.63 -51.58
CA ARG A 561 54.22 -60.20 -51.93
C ARG A 561 55.26 -59.20 -51.50
N CYS A 562 56.00 -59.54 -50.44
CA CYS A 562 57.21 -58.80 -50.07
C CYS A 562 58.34 -59.14 -51.06
N ASN A 563 58.56 -58.33 -52.05
CA ASN A 563 59.79 -58.31 -52.79
C ASN A 563 60.83 -57.44 -52.04
N ILE A 564 61.38 -57.98 -50.98
CA ILE A 564 62.64 -57.45 -50.45
C ILE A 564 63.64 -58.59 -50.62
N CYS A 565 64.24 -58.57 -51.80
CA CYS A 565 65.54 -59.30 -52.00
C CYS A 565 66.67 -58.38 -51.60
N ILE A 566 67.44 -58.88 -50.69
CA ILE A 566 68.83 -58.39 -50.45
C ILE A 566 69.65 -58.73 -51.63
#